data_f2d53c17715f7f55aa0ade93ab17c0fa
#
_entry.id   f2d53c17715f7f55aa0ade93ab17c0fa
#
_cell.length_a   1.000
_cell.length_b   1.000
_cell.length_c   1.000
_cell.angle_alpha   90.00
_cell.angle_beta   90.00
_cell.angle_gamma   90.00
#
_symmetry.space_group_name_H-M   'P 1'
#
loop_
_entity.id
_entity.type
_entity.pdbx_description
1 polymer ?
#
loop_
_entity_poly.entity_id
_entity_poly.type
_entity_poly.pdbx_seq_one_letter_code
_entity_poly.pdbx_strand_id
1 'polypeptide(L)'
;LQSHKHDISFHGGYIGFFSYDYGADQFVDVSSHPQPSFFLGEYSTFLKFQDGAWYFYSDEKQAQHIYESISSLLSQAQEDQSTALQLLKKCAPRWSKAQYFAAFNRVQEYIKAGDCYQINLTQEFKATAQGTLLSKAEQLWQLTHAPYAGYLKLDNFELLSCSPELFIEFQHERKIKTRPIKGTMPRFNDPNQDHAANAKLSNPEKDQAENVMIV
;
A
#
# COMPACT_ATOMS: atom_id res chain seq x y z
N LEU A 1 14.88 -4.73 26.63
CA LEU A 1 14.72 -4.16 25.29
C LEU A 1 15.89 -3.20 25.04
N GLN A 2 16.88 -3.64 24.26
CA GLN A 2 17.89 -2.72 23.73
C GLN A 2 17.22 -1.96 22.59
N SER A 3 16.87 -0.69 22.81
CA SER A 3 16.39 0.19 21.76
C SER A 3 17.54 0.49 20.79
N HIS A 4 17.55 -0.14 19.63
CA HIS A 4 18.41 0.24 18.53
C HIS A 4 17.95 1.62 18.01
N LYS A 5 18.66 2.66 18.37
CA LYS A 5 18.31 4.09 18.18
C LYS A 5 18.10 4.54 16.72
N HIS A 6 18.27 3.68 15.72
CA HIS A 6 18.21 4.06 14.30
C HIS A 6 17.51 3.04 13.38
N ASP A 7 16.93 1.98 13.95
CA ASP A 7 16.21 1.00 13.13
C ASP A 7 14.74 1.42 12.98
N ILE A 8 14.33 1.72 11.74
CA ILE A 8 12.96 2.06 11.34
C ILE A 8 12.09 0.83 11.11
N SER A 9 12.57 -0.35 11.45
CA SER A 9 11.82 -1.59 11.28
C SER A 9 10.75 -1.76 12.36
N PHE A 10 9.78 -2.64 12.07
CA PHE A 10 8.74 -3.00 13.01
C PHE A 10 9.32 -3.65 14.27
N HIS A 11 8.88 -3.20 15.44
CA HIS A 11 9.31 -3.67 16.76
C HIS A 11 8.14 -4.16 17.64
N GLY A 12 7.03 -4.56 17.01
CA GLY A 12 5.77 -4.85 17.68
C GLY A 12 4.84 -3.65 17.70
N GLY A 13 3.58 -3.89 18.02
CA GLY A 13 2.53 -2.89 18.04
C GLY A 13 1.40 -3.22 17.06
N TYR A 14 0.83 -2.22 16.44
CA TYR A 14 -0.36 -2.37 15.61
C TYR A 14 -0.03 -2.39 14.12
N ILE A 15 -0.64 -3.34 13.40
CA ILE A 15 -0.65 -3.41 11.93
C ILE A 15 -2.10 -3.46 11.47
N GLY A 16 -2.44 -2.68 10.45
CA GLY A 16 -3.79 -2.68 9.92
C GLY A 16 -3.99 -1.71 8.78
N PHE A 17 -5.24 -1.40 8.50
CA PHE A 17 -5.63 -0.44 7.49
C PHE A 17 -6.94 0.26 7.86
N PHE A 18 -7.13 1.44 7.30
CA PHE A 18 -8.39 2.14 7.20
C PHE A 18 -8.78 2.27 5.73
N SER A 19 -9.99 1.84 5.37
CA SER A 19 -10.47 2.03 4.01
C SER A 19 -10.79 3.50 3.74
N TYR A 20 -10.83 3.89 2.47
CA TYR A 20 -11.30 5.21 2.09
C TYR A 20 -12.73 5.48 2.57
N ASP A 21 -13.59 4.47 2.49
CA ASP A 21 -14.99 4.57 2.89
C ASP A 21 -15.16 4.87 4.40
N TYR A 22 -14.25 4.40 5.23
CA TYR A 22 -14.26 4.71 6.68
C TYR A 22 -14.15 6.22 6.96
N GLY A 23 -13.33 6.91 6.18
CA GLY A 23 -13.23 8.37 6.26
C GLY A 23 -14.37 9.09 5.55
N ALA A 24 -14.79 8.60 4.39
CA ALA A 24 -15.82 9.22 3.57
C ALA A 24 -17.22 9.16 4.22
N ASP A 25 -17.52 8.10 4.98
CA ASP A 25 -18.80 7.90 5.70
C ASP A 25 -19.12 9.04 6.69
N GLN A 26 -18.12 9.80 7.10
CA GLN A 26 -18.32 11.00 7.95
C GLN A 26 -18.91 12.19 7.18
N PHE A 27 -18.89 12.17 5.85
CA PHE A 27 -19.25 13.31 5.02
C PHE A 27 -20.32 12.98 3.96
N VAL A 28 -20.42 11.74 3.54
CA VAL A 28 -21.34 11.27 2.50
C VAL A 28 -21.83 9.85 2.83
N ASP A 29 -23.04 9.52 2.42
CA ASP A 29 -23.58 8.17 2.54
C ASP A 29 -22.78 7.22 1.67
N VAL A 30 -22.07 6.29 2.28
CA VAL A 30 -21.28 5.27 1.58
C VAL A 30 -22.08 3.98 1.48
N SER A 31 -22.08 3.37 0.29
CA SER A 31 -22.73 2.07 0.12
C SER A 31 -22.00 1.02 0.96
N SER A 32 -22.76 0.18 1.64
CA SER A 32 -22.22 -0.97 2.36
C SER A 32 -21.47 -1.91 1.40
N HIS A 33 -20.24 -2.25 1.76
CA HIS A 33 -19.40 -3.20 1.06
C HIS A 33 -19.10 -4.43 1.95
N PRO A 34 -18.90 -5.61 1.36
CA PRO A 34 -18.58 -6.81 2.15
C PRO A 34 -17.18 -6.79 2.76
N GLN A 35 -16.28 -5.94 2.27
CA GLN A 35 -14.94 -5.78 2.84
C GLN A 35 -14.97 -4.95 4.12
N PRO A 36 -14.06 -5.22 5.07
CA PRO A 36 -13.98 -4.44 6.31
C PRO A 36 -13.60 -2.99 6.02
N SER A 37 -14.23 -2.05 6.73
CA SER A 37 -13.92 -0.62 6.66
C SER A 37 -12.61 -0.28 7.35
N PHE A 38 -12.22 -1.04 8.36
CA PHE A 38 -10.90 -0.97 8.98
C PHE A 38 -10.54 -2.31 9.63
N PHE A 39 -9.27 -2.50 9.83
CA PHE A 39 -8.72 -3.57 10.65
C PHE A 39 -7.50 -3.06 11.40
N LEU A 40 -7.36 -3.46 12.65
CA LEU A 40 -6.20 -3.16 13.47
C LEU A 40 -5.89 -4.37 14.36
N GLY A 41 -4.79 -5.04 14.09
CA GLY A 41 -4.29 -6.15 14.88
C GLY A 41 -3.08 -5.73 15.72
N GLU A 42 -3.03 -6.16 16.98
CA GLU A 42 -1.87 -6.00 17.86
C GLU A 42 -0.94 -7.19 17.70
N TYR A 43 0.34 -6.93 17.51
CA TYR A 43 1.37 -7.92 17.26
C TYR A 43 2.54 -7.72 18.23
N SER A 44 2.56 -8.53 19.28
CA SER A 44 3.64 -8.61 20.27
C SER A 44 4.67 -9.67 19.91
N THR A 45 4.31 -10.56 18.97
CA THR A 45 5.19 -11.64 18.48
C THR A 45 5.23 -11.61 16.96
N PHE A 46 6.43 -11.66 16.40
CA PHE A 46 6.63 -11.62 14.94
C PHE A 46 7.97 -12.22 14.51
N LEU A 47 8.07 -12.55 13.23
CA LEU A 47 9.31 -12.93 12.58
C LEU A 47 9.81 -11.77 11.72
N LYS A 48 11.10 -11.49 11.78
CA LYS A 48 11.76 -10.48 10.96
C LYS A 48 12.88 -11.11 10.16
N PHE A 49 12.89 -10.88 8.86
CA PHE A 49 14.00 -11.26 7.99
C PHE A 49 14.98 -10.09 7.87
N GLN A 50 16.22 -10.31 8.27
CA GLN A 50 17.27 -9.30 8.23
C GLN A 50 18.62 -9.97 8.01
N ASP A 51 19.48 -9.38 7.18
CA ASP A 51 20.85 -9.84 6.92
C ASP A 51 20.94 -11.33 6.54
N GLY A 52 19.96 -11.82 5.77
CA GLY A 52 19.91 -13.20 5.30
C GLY A 52 19.41 -14.23 6.33
N ALA A 53 18.95 -13.79 7.49
CA ALA A 53 18.46 -14.66 8.56
C ALA A 53 17.07 -14.23 9.06
N TRP A 54 16.33 -15.19 9.60
CA TRP A 54 15.07 -14.93 10.29
C TRP A 54 15.33 -14.79 11.79
N TYR A 55 14.75 -13.74 12.36
CA TYR A 55 14.77 -13.45 13.79
C TYR A 55 13.36 -13.53 14.35
N PHE A 56 13.24 -14.18 15.50
CA PHE A 56 12.01 -14.25 16.27
C PHE A 56 12.02 -13.19 17.37
N TYR A 57 10.95 -12.41 17.46
CA TYR A 57 10.72 -11.41 18.51
C TYR A 57 9.41 -11.70 19.21
N SER A 58 9.39 -11.58 20.53
CA SER A 58 8.18 -11.73 21.33
C SER A 58 8.33 -11.05 22.68
N ASP A 59 7.31 -10.31 23.09
CA ASP A 59 7.16 -9.75 24.43
C ASP A 59 6.23 -10.61 25.32
N GLU A 60 5.78 -11.76 24.80
CA GLU A 60 4.87 -12.66 25.49
C GLU A 60 5.59 -13.45 26.62
N LYS A 61 4.88 -13.66 27.74
CA LYS A 61 5.41 -14.50 28.86
C LYS A 61 5.75 -15.94 28.41
N GLN A 62 5.07 -16.43 27.36
CA GLN A 62 5.24 -17.77 26.81
C GLN A 62 6.09 -17.77 25.54
N ALA A 63 6.97 -16.79 25.35
CA ALA A 63 7.77 -16.62 24.14
C ALA A 63 8.52 -17.90 23.72
N GLN A 64 9.08 -18.64 24.68
CA GLN A 64 9.78 -19.89 24.39
C GLN A 64 8.86 -20.96 23.79
N HIS A 65 7.67 -21.15 24.35
CA HIS A 65 6.69 -22.09 23.82
C HIS A 65 6.18 -21.69 22.43
N ILE A 66 5.95 -20.38 22.21
CA ILE A 66 5.56 -19.86 20.90
C ILE A 66 6.67 -20.12 19.87
N TYR A 67 7.94 -19.87 20.24
CA TYR A 67 9.09 -20.15 19.38
C TYR A 67 9.17 -21.64 18.99
N GLU A 68 9.03 -22.54 19.95
CA GLU A 68 9.06 -24.00 19.72
C GLU A 68 7.90 -24.43 18.78
N SER A 69 6.71 -23.86 18.99
CA SER A 69 5.54 -24.13 18.14
C SER A 69 5.77 -23.65 16.71
N ILE A 70 6.26 -22.43 16.52
CA ILE A 70 6.57 -21.88 15.19
C ILE A 70 7.68 -22.69 14.52
N SER A 71 8.74 -23.03 15.26
CA SER A 71 9.85 -23.83 14.73
C SER A 71 9.40 -25.21 14.28
N SER A 72 8.51 -25.85 15.05
CA SER A 72 7.89 -27.12 14.67
C SER A 72 7.05 -27.00 13.40
N LEU A 73 6.21 -25.96 13.29
CA LEU A 73 5.42 -25.69 12.08
C LEU A 73 6.30 -25.45 10.85
N LEU A 74 7.35 -24.65 10.99
CA LEU A 74 8.27 -24.37 9.88
C LEU A 74 9.04 -25.62 9.44
N SER A 75 9.42 -26.50 10.37
CA SER A 75 10.10 -27.78 10.04
C SER A 75 9.19 -28.77 9.32
N GLN A 76 7.88 -28.65 9.49
CA GLN A 76 6.86 -29.49 8.85
C GLN A 76 6.24 -28.83 7.62
N ALA A 77 6.58 -27.55 7.38
CA ALA A 77 6.04 -26.81 6.24
C ALA A 77 6.48 -27.49 4.94
N GLN A 78 5.50 -27.91 4.15
CA GLN A 78 5.69 -28.29 2.75
C GLN A 78 5.68 -27.02 1.89
N GLU A 79 6.15 -27.14 0.65
CA GLU A 79 6.04 -26.06 -0.32
C GLU A 79 4.60 -25.51 -0.36
N ASP A 80 4.46 -24.19 -0.46
CA ASP A 80 3.18 -23.50 -0.44
C ASP A 80 2.25 -24.07 -1.51
N GLN A 81 1.20 -24.77 -1.07
CA GLN A 81 0.13 -25.28 -1.90
C GLN A 81 -0.99 -24.24 -2.07
N SER A 82 -0.67 -22.95 -1.91
CA SER A 82 -1.65 -21.90 -2.12
C SER A 82 -2.26 -22.03 -3.51
N THR A 83 -3.58 -22.06 -3.57
CA THR A 83 -4.29 -22.17 -4.85
C THR A 83 -3.96 -20.96 -5.70
N ALA A 84 -3.35 -21.18 -6.86
CA ALA A 84 -2.97 -20.11 -7.78
C ALA A 84 -4.17 -19.22 -8.11
N LEU A 85 -3.99 -17.91 -8.05
CA LEU A 85 -5.03 -16.95 -8.43
C LEU A 85 -5.37 -17.12 -9.92
N GLN A 86 -6.62 -17.41 -10.22
CA GLN A 86 -7.15 -17.53 -11.56
C GLN A 86 -8.33 -16.57 -11.75
N LEU A 87 -8.28 -15.78 -12.80
CA LEU A 87 -9.40 -14.93 -13.18
C LEU A 87 -10.47 -15.76 -13.89
N LEU A 88 -11.67 -15.82 -13.33
CA LEU A 88 -12.86 -16.45 -13.92
C LEU A 88 -13.55 -15.50 -14.90
N LYS A 89 -13.40 -14.19 -14.70
CA LYS A 89 -13.87 -13.14 -15.59
C LYS A 89 -12.78 -12.10 -15.76
N LYS A 90 -12.74 -11.51 -16.96
CA LYS A 90 -11.82 -10.40 -17.23
C LYS A 90 -12.05 -9.25 -16.26
N CYS A 91 -10.98 -8.58 -15.89
CA CYS A 91 -11.04 -7.35 -15.13
C CYS A 91 -11.75 -6.26 -15.96
N ALA A 92 -12.73 -5.62 -15.38
CA ALA A 92 -13.53 -4.58 -16.02
C ALA A 92 -13.60 -3.32 -15.16
N PRO A 93 -13.55 -2.13 -15.76
CA PRO A 93 -13.75 -0.88 -15.05
C PRO A 93 -15.22 -0.76 -14.59
N ARG A 94 -15.43 -0.12 -13.44
CA ARG A 94 -16.78 0.18 -12.93
C ARG A 94 -17.55 1.13 -13.84
N TRP A 95 -16.86 2.16 -14.36
CA TRP A 95 -17.45 3.15 -15.27
C TRP A 95 -17.07 2.87 -16.71
N SER A 96 -18.02 3.10 -17.61
CA SER A 96 -17.71 3.20 -19.03
C SER A 96 -16.82 4.42 -19.30
N LYS A 97 -16.16 4.43 -20.47
CA LYS A 97 -15.36 5.58 -20.91
C LYS A 97 -16.16 6.87 -20.89
N ALA A 98 -17.42 6.85 -21.35
CA ALA A 98 -18.30 8.03 -21.38
C ALA A 98 -18.60 8.55 -19.95
N GLN A 99 -18.90 7.67 -19.01
CA GLN A 99 -19.15 8.05 -17.61
C GLN A 99 -17.90 8.63 -16.96
N TYR A 100 -16.71 8.05 -17.20
CA TYR A 100 -15.45 8.58 -16.68
C TYR A 100 -15.18 10.00 -17.24
N PHE A 101 -15.37 10.23 -18.55
CA PHE A 101 -15.18 11.56 -19.13
C PHE A 101 -16.21 12.57 -18.64
N ALA A 102 -17.46 12.16 -18.41
CA ALA A 102 -18.47 13.05 -17.81
C ALA A 102 -18.05 13.49 -16.40
N ALA A 103 -17.57 12.56 -15.57
CA ALA A 103 -17.04 12.88 -14.24
C ALA A 103 -15.80 13.79 -14.32
N PHE A 104 -14.88 13.51 -15.25
CA PHE A 104 -13.68 14.33 -15.47
C PHE A 104 -14.05 15.78 -15.85
N ASN A 105 -14.98 15.96 -16.79
CA ASN A 105 -15.44 17.29 -17.19
C ASN A 105 -16.08 18.04 -16.01
N ARG A 106 -16.85 17.34 -15.17
CA ARG A 106 -17.44 17.92 -13.97
C ARG A 106 -16.37 18.39 -12.97
N VAL A 107 -15.32 17.60 -12.77
CA VAL A 107 -14.15 18.00 -11.96
C VAL A 107 -13.51 19.27 -12.50
N GLN A 108 -13.34 19.39 -13.83
CA GLN A 108 -12.81 20.60 -14.47
C GLN A 108 -13.69 21.83 -14.24
N GLU A 109 -15.01 21.66 -14.23
CA GLU A 109 -15.94 22.75 -13.91
C GLU A 109 -15.77 23.23 -12.47
N TYR A 110 -15.69 22.34 -11.48
CA TYR A 110 -15.44 22.69 -10.08
C TYR A 110 -14.11 23.43 -9.88
N ILE A 111 -13.04 22.97 -10.52
CA ILE A 111 -11.75 23.65 -10.45
C ILE A 111 -11.82 25.05 -11.06
N LYS A 112 -12.49 25.21 -12.22
CA LYS A 112 -12.67 26.53 -12.88
C LYS A 112 -13.54 27.48 -12.06
N ALA A 113 -14.54 26.96 -11.35
CA ALA A 113 -15.42 27.72 -10.48
C ALA A 113 -14.72 28.16 -9.17
N GLY A 114 -13.59 27.55 -8.83
CA GLY A 114 -12.87 27.79 -7.57
C GLY A 114 -13.44 27.02 -6.38
N ASP A 115 -14.34 26.06 -6.61
CA ASP A 115 -14.93 25.21 -5.57
C ASP A 115 -13.87 24.25 -4.96
N CYS A 116 -12.85 23.92 -5.75
CA CYS A 116 -11.70 23.13 -5.32
C CYS A 116 -10.49 23.44 -6.20
N TYR A 117 -9.30 23.13 -5.73
CA TYR A 117 -8.05 23.29 -6.48
C TYR A 117 -7.50 21.97 -7.03
N GLN A 118 -7.91 20.86 -6.44
CA GLN A 118 -7.49 19.50 -6.82
C GLN A 118 -8.57 18.49 -6.47
N ILE A 119 -8.77 17.50 -7.33
CA ILE A 119 -9.61 16.32 -7.07
C ILE A 119 -8.89 15.08 -7.58
N ASN A 120 -8.81 14.04 -6.75
CA ASN A 120 -8.37 12.71 -7.16
C ASN A 120 -9.54 11.94 -7.76
N LEU A 121 -9.58 11.83 -9.09
CA LEU A 121 -10.58 11.03 -9.78
C LEU A 121 -10.09 9.59 -9.94
N THR A 122 -10.75 8.65 -9.26
CA THR A 122 -10.40 7.25 -9.26
C THR A 122 -11.38 6.39 -10.04
N GLN A 123 -10.93 5.23 -10.49
CA GLN A 123 -11.73 4.21 -11.15
C GLN A 123 -11.50 2.85 -10.52
N GLU A 124 -12.57 2.21 -10.11
CA GLU A 124 -12.54 0.83 -9.62
C GLU A 124 -12.50 -0.14 -10.81
N PHE A 125 -11.66 -1.18 -10.69
CA PHE A 125 -11.63 -2.32 -11.59
C PHE A 125 -12.00 -3.57 -10.81
N LYS A 126 -12.91 -4.36 -11.35
CA LYS A 126 -13.41 -5.60 -10.75
C LYS A 126 -13.16 -6.82 -11.63
N ALA A 127 -12.82 -7.92 -11.00
CA ALA A 127 -12.75 -9.23 -11.61
C ALA A 127 -13.36 -10.27 -10.69
N THR A 128 -13.88 -11.37 -11.25
CA THR A 128 -14.17 -12.55 -10.48
C THR A 128 -12.98 -13.49 -10.58
N ALA A 129 -12.49 -13.95 -9.45
CA ALA A 129 -11.33 -14.84 -9.38
C ALA A 129 -11.56 -15.95 -8.36
N GLN A 130 -10.75 -16.98 -8.43
CA GLN A 130 -10.59 -18.00 -7.39
C GLN A 130 -9.10 -18.14 -7.05
N GLY A 131 -8.80 -18.72 -5.89
CA GLY A 131 -7.43 -18.82 -5.37
C GLY A 131 -7.11 -17.66 -4.42
N THR A 132 -5.83 -17.43 -4.13
CA THR A 132 -5.36 -16.45 -3.16
C THR A 132 -4.50 -15.38 -3.81
N LEU A 133 -4.62 -14.14 -3.32
CA LEU A 133 -3.75 -13.03 -3.73
C LEU A 133 -2.27 -13.29 -3.39
N LEU A 134 -2.00 -14.04 -2.32
CA LEU A 134 -0.65 -14.41 -1.92
C LEU A 134 0.14 -15.05 -3.07
N SER A 135 -0.51 -15.91 -3.86
CA SER A 135 0.11 -16.59 -5.01
C SER A 135 0.63 -15.64 -6.09
N LYS A 136 0.28 -14.35 -6.04
CA LYS A 136 0.71 -13.30 -6.96
C LYS A 136 1.49 -12.18 -6.30
N ALA A 137 1.67 -12.24 -4.99
CA ALA A 137 2.28 -11.17 -4.21
C ALA A 137 3.70 -10.85 -4.69
N GLU A 138 4.57 -11.85 -4.76
CA GLU A 138 5.96 -11.66 -5.18
C GLU A 138 6.05 -11.08 -6.60
N GLN A 139 5.28 -11.64 -7.55
CA GLN A 139 5.25 -11.16 -8.93
C GLN A 139 4.82 -9.70 -9.03
N LEU A 140 3.81 -9.29 -8.28
CA LEU A 140 3.31 -7.91 -8.26
C LEU A 140 4.29 -6.95 -7.58
N TRP A 141 4.91 -7.36 -6.49
CA TRP A 141 5.91 -6.55 -5.80
C TRP A 141 7.17 -6.35 -6.62
N GLN A 142 7.63 -7.38 -7.33
CA GLN A 142 8.74 -7.26 -8.28
C GLN A 142 8.39 -6.33 -9.45
N LEU A 143 7.17 -6.44 -9.99
CA LEU A 143 6.72 -5.60 -11.10
C LEU A 143 6.60 -4.12 -10.71
N THR A 144 6.10 -3.85 -9.53
CA THR A 144 5.82 -2.48 -9.06
C THR A 144 6.99 -1.82 -8.35
N HIS A 145 7.99 -2.61 -7.92
CA HIS A 145 9.10 -2.14 -7.06
C HIS A 145 8.60 -1.32 -5.86
N ALA A 146 7.45 -1.70 -5.30
CA ALA A 146 6.76 -0.95 -4.25
C ALA A 146 7.53 -1.01 -2.92
N PRO A 147 8.05 0.10 -2.40
CA PRO A 147 8.85 0.10 -1.16
C PRO A 147 8.01 -0.10 0.10
N TYR A 148 6.69 0.11 0.00
CA TYR A 148 5.72 -0.03 1.10
C TYR A 148 4.72 -1.14 0.79
N ALA A 149 5.22 -2.24 0.26
CA ALA A 149 4.44 -3.43 -0.06
C ALA A 149 3.96 -4.13 1.21
N GLY A 150 2.79 -4.77 1.13
CA GLY A 150 2.24 -5.52 2.24
C GLY A 150 1.18 -6.50 1.81
N TYR A 151 1.01 -7.55 2.60
CA TYR A 151 -0.06 -8.52 2.45
C TYR A 151 -0.71 -8.76 3.81
N LEU A 152 -2.03 -8.70 3.85
CA LEU A 152 -2.83 -8.99 5.02
C LEU A 152 -3.91 -10.00 4.63
N LYS A 153 -4.07 -11.03 5.44
CA LYS A 153 -5.13 -12.03 5.30
C LYS A 153 -5.95 -12.10 6.57
N LEU A 154 -7.25 -11.94 6.41
CA LEU A 154 -8.29 -12.20 7.41
C LEU A 154 -9.14 -13.37 6.92
N ASP A 155 -10.08 -13.87 7.72
CA ASP A 155 -10.86 -15.06 7.41
C ASP A 155 -11.51 -15.02 6.02
N ASN A 156 -12.13 -13.89 5.66
CA ASN A 156 -12.88 -13.72 4.40
C ASN A 156 -12.37 -12.54 3.57
N PHE A 157 -11.16 -12.08 3.81
CA PHE A 157 -10.62 -10.90 3.14
C PHE A 157 -9.10 -11.00 2.98
N GLU A 158 -8.61 -10.65 1.81
CA GLU A 158 -7.18 -10.50 1.53
C GLU A 158 -6.92 -9.10 0.99
N LEU A 159 -5.88 -8.46 1.50
CA LEU A 159 -5.36 -7.19 1.01
C LEU A 159 -3.92 -7.38 0.55
N LEU A 160 -3.66 -7.11 -0.72
CA LEU A 160 -2.32 -7.06 -1.28
C LEU A 160 -2.01 -5.62 -1.69
N SER A 161 -1.12 -4.98 -0.97
CA SER A 161 -0.70 -3.61 -1.22
C SER A 161 0.60 -3.56 -2.02
N CYS A 162 0.62 -2.67 -3.02
CA CYS A 162 1.81 -2.31 -3.80
C CYS A 162 2.04 -0.80 -3.71
N SER A 163 2.02 -0.24 -2.50
CA SER A 163 2.14 1.21 -2.30
C SER A 163 3.54 1.72 -2.61
N PRO A 164 3.67 2.73 -3.49
CA PRO A 164 4.94 3.39 -3.76
C PRO A 164 5.25 4.52 -2.77
N GLU A 165 4.28 4.98 -2.00
CA GLU A 165 4.32 6.27 -1.30
C GLU A 165 4.22 6.11 0.22
N LEU A 166 5.05 6.86 0.94
CA LEU A 166 5.00 7.00 2.38
C LEU A 166 4.13 8.21 2.74
N PHE A 167 3.00 7.95 3.40
CA PHE A 167 2.16 9.02 3.92
C PHE A 167 2.82 9.72 5.09
N ILE A 168 2.97 9.04 6.22
CA ILE A 168 3.57 9.58 7.45
C ILE A 168 4.34 8.49 8.18
N GLU A 169 5.53 8.84 8.66
CA GLU A 169 6.36 8.05 9.58
C GLU A 169 6.67 8.91 10.81
N PHE A 170 6.29 8.45 11.99
CA PHE A 170 6.67 9.07 13.24
C PHE A 170 7.98 8.47 13.73
N GLN A 171 9.00 9.29 13.84
CA GLN A 171 10.32 8.88 14.27
C GLN A 171 10.63 9.32 15.70
N HIS A 172 11.74 8.84 16.23
CA HIS A 172 12.26 9.28 17.51
C HIS A 172 12.42 10.81 17.57
N GLU A 173 12.40 11.39 18.77
CA GLU A 173 12.54 12.85 19.00
C GLU A 173 11.42 13.68 18.35
N ARG A 174 10.21 13.13 18.19
CA ARG A 174 9.05 13.82 17.59
C ARG A 174 9.26 14.25 16.13
N LYS A 175 10.18 13.62 15.43
CA LYS A 175 10.35 13.87 14.01
C LYS A 175 9.26 13.16 13.21
N ILE A 176 8.73 13.86 12.23
CA ILE A 176 7.75 13.33 11.28
C ILE A 176 8.42 13.33 9.91
N LYS A 177 8.24 12.25 9.17
CA LYS A 177 8.71 12.10 7.81
C LYS A 177 7.57 11.75 6.89
N THR A 178 7.48 12.42 5.79
CA THR A 178 6.60 12.09 4.66
C THR A 178 7.43 12.04 3.38
N ARG A 179 6.97 11.28 2.39
CA ARG A 179 7.64 11.16 1.08
C ARG A 179 6.59 11.21 -0.03
N PRO A 180 5.96 12.38 -0.25
CA PRO A 180 5.00 12.53 -1.32
C PRO A 180 5.69 12.38 -2.68
N ILE A 181 5.02 11.70 -3.62
CA ILE A 181 5.47 11.53 -5.00
C ILE A 181 4.56 12.35 -5.89
N LYS A 182 5.13 13.35 -6.56
CA LYS A 182 4.45 14.18 -7.54
C LYS A 182 5.28 14.27 -8.81
N GLY A 183 4.59 14.35 -9.95
CA GLY A 183 5.23 14.33 -11.24
C GLY A 183 5.81 12.96 -11.59
N THR A 184 5.66 12.53 -12.82
CA THR A 184 6.28 11.31 -13.34
C THR A 184 6.78 11.55 -14.76
N MET A 185 7.97 11.04 -15.05
CA MET A 185 8.55 11.08 -16.38
C MET A 185 9.02 9.67 -16.77
N PRO A 186 8.89 9.28 -18.03
CA PRO A 186 9.42 8.00 -18.49
C PRO A 186 10.94 7.98 -18.35
N ARG A 187 11.49 6.79 -18.11
CA ARG A 187 12.93 6.52 -18.18
C ARG A 187 13.29 6.13 -19.62
N PHE A 188 14.45 6.56 -20.07
CA PHE A 188 14.94 6.31 -21.43
C PHE A 188 16.27 5.56 -21.39
N ASN A 189 16.48 4.65 -22.33
CA ASN A 189 17.76 3.97 -22.47
C ASN A 189 18.86 4.89 -23.03
N ASP A 190 18.50 5.94 -23.77
CA ASP A 190 19.39 6.98 -24.22
C ASP A 190 19.72 7.94 -23.06
N PRO A 191 21.00 8.07 -22.65
CA PRO A 191 21.40 8.92 -21.53
C PRO A 191 21.01 10.39 -21.70
N ASN A 192 21.02 10.92 -22.93
CA ASN A 192 20.67 12.32 -23.17
C ASN A 192 19.17 12.57 -23.00
N GLN A 193 18.32 11.64 -23.47
CA GLN A 193 16.88 11.72 -23.29
C GLN A 193 16.49 11.51 -21.82
N ASP A 194 17.14 10.58 -21.12
CA ASP A 194 16.91 10.33 -19.70
C ASP A 194 17.32 11.55 -18.85
N HIS A 195 18.44 12.18 -19.16
CA HIS A 195 18.89 13.41 -18.52
C HIS A 195 17.93 14.58 -18.76
N ALA A 196 17.43 14.74 -20.00
CA ALA A 196 16.45 15.76 -20.34
C ALA A 196 15.10 15.52 -19.63
N ALA A 197 14.67 14.27 -19.48
CA ALA A 197 13.48 13.90 -18.72
C ALA A 197 13.65 14.22 -17.22
N ASN A 198 14.82 13.92 -16.65
CA ASN A 198 15.14 14.24 -15.26
C ASN A 198 15.16 15.76 -15.02
N ALA A 199 15.75 16.54 -15.92
CA ALA A 199 15.74 17.99 -15.84
C ALA A 199 14.33 18.59 -15.88
N LYS A 200 13.45 18.03 -16.73
CA LYS A 200 12.02 18.41 -16.75
C LYS A 200 11.30 18.04 -15.45
N LEU A 201 11.60 16.87 -14.87
CA LEU A 201 11.01 16.44 -13.61
C LEU A 201 11.46 17.30 -12.42
N SER A 202 12.69 17.79 -12.45
CA SER A 202 13.27 18.57 -11.35
C SER A 202 12.79 20.04 -11.30
N ASN A 203 12.14 20.53 -12.35
CA ASN A 203 11.78 21.96 -12.46
C ASN A 203 10.32 22.23 -12.94
N PRO A 204 9.30 21.50 -12.51
CA PRO A 204 7.92 21.91 -12.78
C PRO A 204 7.39 22.72 -11.60
N GLU A 205 7.13 24.00 -11.82
CA GLU A 205 6.50 24.90 -10.83
C GLU A 205 5.20 24.28 -10.25
N LYS A 206 4.43 23.59 -11.09
CA LYS A 206 3.20 22.91 -10.71
C LYS A 206 3.46 21.78 -9.69
N ASP A 207 4.41 20.88 -9.96
CA ASP A 207 4.67 19.72 -9.10
C ASP A 207 5.33 20.15 -7.78
N GLN A 208 6.14 21.23 -7.80
CA GLN A 208 6.67 21.85 -6.59
C GLN A 208 5.57 22.47 -5.73
N ALA A 209 4.64 23.21 -6.34
CA ALA A 209 3.51 23.80 -5.63
C ALA A 209 2.61 22.71 -5.02
N GLU A 210 2.37 21.62 -5.74
CA GLU A 210 1.58 20.49 -5.26
C GLU A 210 2.28 19.77 -4.08
N ASN A 211 3.60 19.57 -4.14
CA ASN A 211 4.37 19.01 -3.03
C ASN A 211 4.30 19.89 -1.77
N VAL A 212 4.45 21.21 -1.93
CA VAL A 212 4.38 22.18 -0.80
C VAL A 212 3.00 22.20 -0.16
N MET A 213 1.91 21.95 -0.92
CA MET A 213 0.56 21.89 -0.37
C MET A 213 0.30 20.65 0.49
N ILE A 214 1.06 19.57 0.30
CA ILE A 214 0.86 18.29 1.00
C ILE A 214 1.69 18.24 2.29
N VAL A 215 2.79 18.96 2.35
CA VAL A 215 3.72 19.03 3.49
C VAL A 215 3.36 20.20 4.40
#